data_f3f7c88e0d9185cddf96050b6888affe
#
_entry.id   f3f7c88e0d9185cddf96050b6888affe
#
_cell.length_a   1.000
_cell.length_b   1.000
_cell.length_c   1.000
_cell.angle_alpha   90.00
_cell.angle_beta   90.00
_cell.angle_gamma   90.00
#
_symmetry.space_group_name_H-M   'P 1'
#
loop_
_entity.id
_entity.type
_entity.pdbx_description
1 polymer ?
#
loop_
_entity_poly.entity_id
_entity_poly.type
_entity_poly.pdbx_seq_one_letter_code
_entity_poly.pdbx_strand_id
1 'polypeptide(L)'
;TEVQRQEGLKQLEVVKLPTYQIANELDKWILAELHQTLKLVDHYLEACELDAALKSGMEFIEKLTNWYLRRSRRRFRGSEMTTDKYSAYATLFEVLSTYLQMMAPFTPFITEELWQKLQAFVAGKEGEKAESIHLSYWPFASEKYIDQQLMEEITTVRKAIKLALFIRSKNKIAVKQPLQKLGLKL
;
A
#
# COMPACT_ATOMS: atom_id res chain seq x y z
N THR A 1 15.32 20.39 -2.39
CA THR A 1 14.83 21.65 -2.96
C THR A 1 13.65 21.37 -3.90
N GLU A 2 12.79 22.36 -4.19
CA GLU A 2 11.60 22.24 -5.06
C GLU A 2 11.93 21.75 -6.47
N VAL A 3 13.12 22.03 -6.97
CA VAL A 3 13.63 21.56 -8.27
C VAL A 3 13.84 20.03 -8.26
N GLN A 4 14.41 19.48 -7.21
CA GLN A 4 14.59 18.02 -7.03
C GLN A 4 13.25 17.30 -6.87
N ARG A 5 12.25 17.98 -6.30
CA ARG A 5 10.89 17.48 -6.18
C ARG A 5 10.19 17.39 -7.54
N GLN A 6 10.38 18.37 -8.41
CA GLN A 6 9.81 18.37 -9.76
C GLN A 6 10.51 17.37 -10.69
N GLU A 7 11.81 17.14 -10.53
CA GLU A 7 12.54 16.11 -11.28
C GLU A 7 12.15 14.69 -10.85
N GLY A 8 11.96 14.44 -9.55
CA GLY A 8 11.44 13.17 -9.05
C GLY A 8 10.02 12.85 -9.56
N LEU A 9 9.17 13.87 -9.67
CA LEU A 9 7.82 13.72 -10.27
C LEU A 9 7.89 13.42 -11.78
N LYS A 10 8.89 13.94 -12.51
CA LYS A 10 9.09 13.63 -13.94
C LYS A 10 9.55 12.19 -14.20
N GLN A 11 10.28 11.58 -13.29
CA GLN A 11 10.66 10.15 -13.42
C GLN A 11 9.47 9.21 -13.18
N LEU A 12 8.48 9.60 -12.37
CA LEU A 12 7.21 8.88 -12.25
C LEU A 12 6.32 8.99 -13.50
N GLU A 13 6.56 10.00 -14.37
CA GLU A 13 5.85 10.16 -15.65
C GLU A 13 6.27 9.14 -16.72
N VAL A 14 7.31 8.34 -16.52
CA VAL A 14 7.77 7.36 -17.51
C VAL A 14 6.79 6.18 -17.65
N VAL A 15 6.03 5.87 -16.61
CA VAL A 15 4.85 5.03 -16.76
C VAL A 15 3.64 5.95 -16.90
N LYS A 16 3.29 6.33 -18.11
CA LYS A 16 1.99 6.92 -18.44
C LYS A 16 0.88 5.90 -18.17
N LEU A 17 0.65 5.58 -16.92
CA LEU A 17 -0.63 5.04 -16.53
C LEU A 17 -1.64 6.13 -16.88
N PRO A 18 -2.65 5.87 -17.71
CA PRO A 18 -3.67 6.85 -18.00
C PRO A 18 -4.20 7.37 -16.66
N THR A 19 -4.55 8.66 -16.61
CA THR A 19 -5.07 9.31 -15.41
C THR A 19 -6.23 8.47 -14.88
N TYR A 20 -5.96 7.58 -13.93
CA TYR A 20 -7.00 6.77 -13.33
C TYR A 20 -7.65 7.54 -12.18
N GLN A 21 -8.95 7.45 -12.11
CA GLN A 21 -9.68 8.03 -10.98
C GLN A 21 -9.70 7.00 -9.84
N ILE A 22 -9.18 7.40 -8.69
CA ILE A 22 -9.25 6.60 -7.47
C ILE A 22 -10.69 6.67 -6.94
N ALA A 23 -11.55 5.81 -7.48
CA ALA A 23 -12.97 5.77 -7.10
C ALA A 23 -13.23 4.81 -5.93
N ASN A 24 -12.45 3.74 -5.83
CA ASN A 24 -12.66 2.68 -4.84
C ASN A 24 -12.13 3.10 -3.46
N GLU A 25 -12.95 2.96 -2.43
CA GLU A 25 -12.58 3.33 -1.04
C GLU A 25 -11.38 2.53 -0.50
N LEU A 26 -11.18 1.27 -0.94
CA LEU A 26 -10.00 0.50 -0.56
C LEU A 26 -8.72 1.07 -1.17
N ASP A 27 -8.80 1.60 -2.40
CA ASP A 27 -7.65 2.22 -3.08
C ASP A 27 -7.29 3.54 -2.38
N LYS A 28 -8.29 4.36 -2.06
CA LYS A 28 -8.09 5.60 -1.28
C LYS A 28 -7.48 5.31 0.07
N TRP A 29 -8.01 4.31 0.78
CA TRP A 29 -7.50 3.94 2.09
C TRP A 29 -6.06 3.46 2.07
N ILE A 30 -5.67 2.57 1.15
CA ILE A 30 -4.30 2.05 1.13
C ILE A 30 -3.28 3.13 0.75
N LEU A 31 -3.66 4.08 -0.11
CA LEU A 31 -2.84 5.26 -0.42
C LEU A 31 -2.72 6.18 0.78
N ALA A 32 -3.82 6.43 1.52
CA ALA A 32 -3.78 7.22 2.74
C ALA A 32 -2.86 6.60 3.80
N GLU A 33 -2.95 5.28 4.00
CA GLU A 33 -2.07 4.52 4.90
C GLU A 33 -0.59 4.59 4.45
N LEU A 34 -0.32 4.52 3.15
CA LEU A 34 1.03 4.64 2.60
C LEU A 34 1.64 6.01 2.91
N HIS A 35 0.92 7.09 2.58
CA HIS A 35 1.41 8.45 2.78
C HIS A 35 1.53 8.81 4.27
N GLN A 36 0.64 8.30 5.11
CA GLN A 36 0.78 8.43 6.57
C GLN A 36 2.00 7.66 7.09
N THR A 37 2.26 6.46 6.55
CA THR A 37 3.45 5.68 6.92
C THR A 37 4.73 6.37 6.48
N LEU A 38 4.78 6.97 5.29
CA LEU A 38 5.91 7.77 4.83
C LEU A 38 6.22 8.91 5.80
N LYS A 39 5.21 9.68 6.23
CA LYS A 39 5.39 10.76 7.21
C LYS A 39 5.99 10.25 8.53
N LEU A 40 5.53 9.09 8.99
CA LEU A 40 6.05 8.49 10.22
C LEU A 40 7.49 8.02 10.05
N VAL A 41 7.80 7.39 8.93
CA VAL A 41 9.16 6.93 8.62
C VAL A 41 10.12 8.13 8.50
N ASP A 42 9.73 9.18 7.79
CA ASP A 42 10.52 10.42 7.70
C ASP A 42 10.81 11.00 9.09
N HIS A 43 9.78 11.13 9.92
CA HIS A 43 9.92 11.64 11.27
C HIS A 43 10.89 10.80 12.13
N TYR A 44 10.78 9.48 12.07
CA TYR A 44 11.67 8.60 12.85
C TYR A 44 13.09 8.58 12.30
N LEU A 45 13.27 8.70 10.97
CA LEU A 45 14.61 8.81 10.38
C LEU A 45 15.29 10.12 10.77
N GLU A 46 14.56 11.24 10.77
CA GLU A 46 15.08 12.54 11.26
C GLU A 46 15.49 12.48 12.73
N ALA A 47 14.74 11.72 13.55
CA ALA A 47 15.06 11.48 14.96
C ALA A 47 16.14 10.41 15.19
N CYS A 48 16.66 9.78 14.13
CA CYS A 48 17.57 8.62 14.21
C CYS A 48 16.98 7.39 14.92
N GLU A 49 15.65 7.24 14.93
CA GLU A 49 14.90 6.12 15.52
C GLU A 49 14.65 5.02 14.49
N LEU A 50 15.71 4.32 14.06
CA LEU A 50 15.67 3.35 12.96
C LEU A 50 14.70 2.19 13.22
N ASP A 51 14.61 1.69 14.44
CA ASP A 51 13.72 0.60 14.82
C ASP A 51 12.24 1.00 14.66
N ALA A 52 11.89 2.23 15.05
CA ALA A 52 10.53 2.75 14.90
C ALA A 52 10.17 2.98 13.43
N ALA A 53 11.11 3.47 12.63
CA ALA A 53 10.94 3.64 11.19
C ALA A 53 10.69 2.28 10.52
N LEU A 54 11.53 1.28 10.77
CA LEU A 54 11.39 -0.07 10.24
C LEU A 54 10.06 -0.70 10.65
N LYS A 55 9.68 -0.59 11.92
CA LYS A 55 8.42 -1.11 12.44
C LYS A 55 7.21 -0.52 11.72
N SER A 56 7.22 0.80 11.46
CA SER A 56 6.15 1.47 10.72
C SER A 56 5.99 0.90 9.30
N GLY A 57 7.08 0.63 8.60
CA GLY A 57 7.08 -0.05 7.31
C GLY A 57 6.53 -1.48 7.38
N MET A 58 6.90 -2.24 8.41
CA MET A 58 6.40 -3.60 8.64
C MET A 58 4.90 -3.63 8.93
N GLU A 59 4.39 -2.68 9.72
CA GLU A 59 2.96 -2.55 9.98
C GLU A 59 2.16 -2.21 8.70
N PHE A 60 2.74 -1.42 7.82
CA PHE A 60 2.11 -1.10 6.53
C PHE A 60 1.98 -2.34 5.64
N ILE A 61 3.04 -3.16 5.50
CA ILE A 61 2.97 -4.36 4.65
C ILE A 61 1.94 -5.37 5.16
N GLU A 62 1.68 -5.43 6.47
CA GLU A 62 0.56 -6.22 7.01
C GLU A 62 -0.81 -5.68 6.57
N LYS A 63 -0.99 -4.36 6.56
CA LYS A 63 -2.22 -3.72 6.06
C LYS A 63 -2.41 -4.00 4.57
N LEU A 64 -1.36 -3.87 3.77
CA LEU A 64 -1.38 -4.16 2.34
C LEU A 64 -1.76 -5.62 2.05
N THR A 65 -1.07 -6.57 2.67
CA THR A 65 -1.24 -8.00 2.37
C THR A 65 -2.50 -8.59 2.97
N ASN A 66 -2.72 -8.39 4.27
CA ASN A 66 -3.79 -9.05 5.02
C ASN A 66 -5.16 -8.38 4.83
N TRP A 67 -5.18 -7.12 4.36
CA TRP A 67 -6.42 -6.40 4.18
C TRP A 67 -6.65 -5.99 2.74
N TYR A 68 -5.83 -5.10 2.15
CA TYR A 68 -6.03 -4.58 0.81
C TYR A 68 -6.05 -5.70 -0.25
N LEU A 69 -4.97 -6.46 -0.39
CA LEU A 69 -4.87 -7.52 -1.40
C LEU A 69 -5.92 -8.62 -1.20
N ARG A 70 -6.18 -8.98 0.04
CA ARG A 70 -7.18 -10.00 0.37
C ARG A 70 -8.59 -9.57 -0.03
N ARG A 71 -8.96 -8.29 0.19
CA ARG A 71 -10.27 -7.74 -0.17
C ARG A 71 -10.41 -7.45 -1.64
N SER A 72 -9.34 -6.99 -2.27
CA SER A 72 -9.29 -6.70 -3.71
C SER A 72 -9.10 -7.93 -4.59
N ARG A 73 -8.98 -9.14 -4.04
CA ARG A 73 -8.71 -10.37 -4.79
C ARG A 73 -9.68 -10.61 -5.95
N ARG A 74 -10.96 -10.27 -5.80
CA ARG A 74 -11.96 -10.41 -6.87
C ARG A 74 -11.71 -9.46 -8.03
N ARG A 75 -11.22 -8.26 -7.76
CA ARG A 75 -10.89 -7.23 -8.75
C ARG A 75 -9.73 -7.69 -9.66
N PHE A 76 -8.74 -8.39 -9.08
CA PHE A 76 -7.59 -8.89 -9.84
C PHE A 76 -7.87 -10.12 -10.69
N ARG A 77 -8.84 -10.97 -10.31
CA ARG A 77 -9.07 -12.29 -10.94
C ARG A 77 -9.91 -12.29 -12.21
N GLY A 78 -10.68 -11.26 -12.50
CA GLY A 78 -11.53 -11.20 -13.69
C GLY A 78 -10.73 -11.31 -14.98
N SER A 79 -11.28 -11.92 -16.03
CA SER A 79 -10.65 -12.00 -17.37
C SER A 79 -10.68 -10.64 -18.09
N GLU A 80 -11.72 -9.85 -17.87
CA GLU A 80 -11.90 -8.56 -18.51
C GLU A 80 -11.13 -7.46 -17.78
N MET A 81 -10.59 -6.52 -18.55
CA MET A 81 -9.88 -5.34 -18.02
C MET A 81 -10.88 -4.19 -17.82
N THR A 82 -11.60 -4.23 -16.71
CA THR A 82 -12.53 -3.16 -16.31
C THR A 82 -11.78 -1.95 -15.77
N THR A 83 -12.43 -0.78 -15.76
CA THR A 83 -11.88 0.46 -15.17
C THR A 83 -11.49 0.25 -13.69
N ASP A 84 -12.31 -0.48 -12.91
CA ASP A 84 -12.01 -0.78 -11.51
C ASP A 84 -10.80 -1.70 -11.36
N LYS A 85 -10.66 -2.71 -12.22
CA LYS A 85 -9.48 -3.59 -12.25
C LYS A 85 -8.22 -2.82 -12.61
N TYR A 86 -8.32 -1.93 -13.60
CA TYR A 86 -7.23 -1.06 -14.01
C TYR A 86 -6.79 -0.15 -12.85
N SER A 87 -7.74 0.50 -12.17
CA SER A 87 -7.49 1.31 -10.98
C SER A 87 -6.80 0.50 -9.87
N ALA A 88 -7.24 -0.74 -9.63
CA ALA A 88 -6.62 -1.61 -8.63
C ALA A 88 -5.14 -1.94 -8.96
N TYR A 89 -4.82 -2.22 -10.23
CA TYR A 89 -3.43 -2.46 -10.64
C TYR A 89 -2.57 -1.21 -10.56
N ALA A 90 -3.11 -0.06 -11.00
CA ALA A 90 -2.40 1.21 -10.92
C ALA A 90 -2.10 1.60 -9.47
N THR A 91 -3.09 1.49 -8.58
CA THR A 91 -2.91 1.72 -7.14
C THR A 91 -1.87 0.75 -6.55
N LEU A 92 -1.96 -0.54 -6.88
CA LEU A 92 -1.01 -1.52 -6.37
C LEU A 92 0.42 -1.24 -6.84
N PHE A 93 0.59 -0.84 -8.10
CA PHE A 93 1.89 -0.47 -8.64
C PHE A 93 2.48 0.75 -7.90
N GLU A 94 1.70 1.81 -7.72
CA GLU A 94 2.10 3.01 -6.99
C GLU A 94 2.49 2.67 -5.54
N VAL A 95 1.65 1.88 -4.86
CA VAL A 95 1.89 1.46 -3.48
C VAL A 95 3.17 0.62 -3.37
N LEU A 96 3.38 -0.34 -4.27
CA LEU A 96 4.58 -1.19 -4.23
C LEU A 96 5.85 -0.40 -4.57
N SER A 97 5.81 0.44 -5.61
CA SER A 97 6.96 1.27 -6.01
C SER A 97 7.41 2.18 -4.86
N THR A 98 6.48 2.90 -4.27
CA THR A 98 6.76 3.83 -3.16
C THR A 98 7.21 3.09 -1.89
N TYR A 99 6.58 1.95 -1.58
CA TYR A 99 6.98 1.12 -0.44
C TYR A 99 8.39 0.56 -0.60
N LEU A 100 8.76 0.08 -1.78
CA LEU A 100 10.10 -0.42 -2.05
C LEU A 100 11.15 0.69 -1.89
N GLN A 101 10.88 1.89 -2.40
CA GLN A 101 11.78 3.04 -2.22
C GLN A 101 11.96 3.40 -0.74
N MET A 102 10.85 3.45 0.03
CA MET A 102 10.89 3.72 1.47
C MET A 102 11.68 2.65 2.25
N MET A 103 11.60 1.39 1.84
CA MET A 103 12.27 0.27 2.51
C MET A 103 13.69 0.00 2.00
N ALA A 104 14.13 0.64 0.93
CA ALA A 104 15.44 0.40 0.32
C ALA A 104 16.63 0.60 1.28
N PRO A 105 16.66 1.59 2.17
CA PRO A 105 17.74 1.74 3.14
C PRO A 105 17.81 0.60 4.18
N PHE A 106 16.67 -0.04 4.49
CA PHE A 106 16.58 -1.09 5.51
C PHE A 106 16.84 -2.48 4.93
N THR A 107 16.40 -2.71 3.70
CA THR A 107 16.44 -4.04 3.06
C THR A 107 16.95 -3.94 1.62
N PRO A 108 18.22 -3.51 1.39
CA PRO A 108 18.69 -3.07 0.08
C PRO A 108 18.62 -4.16 -1.01
N PHE A 109 18.95 -5.40 -0.68
CA PHE A 109 19.00 -6.48 -1.68
C PHE A 109 17.61 -6.91 -2.16
N ILE A 110 16.68 -7.10 -1.23
CA ILE A 110 15.32 -7.56 -1.58
C ILE A 110 14.53 -6.47 -2.29
N THR A 111 14.70 -5.20 -1.89
CA THR A 111 14.03 -4.08 -2.54
C THR A 111 14.53 -3.87 -3.95
N GLU A 112 15.84 -4.00 -4.21
CA GLU A 112 16.41 -3.94 -5.56
C GLU A 112 15.86 -5.07 -6.45
N GLU A 113 15.87 -6.30 -5.98
CA GLU A 113 15.37 -7.45 -6.73
C GLU A 113 13.88 -7.29 -7.10
N LEU A 114 13.06 -6.85 -6.15
CA LEU A 114 11.63 -6.63 -6.39
C LEU A 114 11.39 -5.40 -7.30
N TRP A 115 12.18 -4.36 -7.16
CA TRP A 115 12.13 -3.18 -8.01
C TRP A 115 12.40 -3.53 -9.47
N GLN A 116 13.48 -4.27 -9.74
CA GLN A 116 13.83 -4.71 -11.09
C GLN A 116 12.68 -5.52 -11.73
N LYS A 117 12.07 -6.45 -10.98
CA LYS A 117 10.92 -7.23 -11.46
C LYS A 117 9.69 -6.36 -11.73
N LEU A 118 9.41 -5.41 -10.84
CA LEU A 118 8.25 -4.54 -10.95
C LEU A 118 8.38 -3.62 -12.18
N GLN A 119 9.55 -3.04 -12.41
CA GLN A 119 9.83 -2.16 -13.55
C GLN A 119 9.80 -2.92 -14.87
N ALA A 120 10.41 -4.10 -14.93
CA ALA A 120 10.41 -4.96 -16.12
C ALA A 120 8.97 -5.37 -16.51
N PHE A 121 8.14 -5.71 -15.53
CA PHE A 121 6.73 -6.05 -15.75
C PHE A 121 5.95 -4.90 -16.38
N VAL A 122 6.10 -3.68 -15.87
CA VAL A 122 5.37 -2.50 -16.35
C VAL A 122 5.88 -2.03 -17.72
N ALA A 123 7.20 -2.09 -17.94
CA ALA A 123 7.79 -1.72 -19.22
C ALA A 123 7.48 -2.73 -20.34
N GLY A 124 6.96 -3.91 -20.02
CA GLY A 124 6.79 -5.02 -20.97
C GLY A 124 8.11 -5.55 -21.53
N LYS A 125 9.21 -5.33 -20.81
CA LYS A 125 10.57 -5.62 -21.22
C LYS A 125 11.21 -6.59 -20.23
N GLU A 126 10.71 -7.81 -20.22
CA GLU A 126 11.30 -8.85 -19.40
C GLU A 126 12.78 -9.08 -19.79
N GLY A 127 13.66 -8.98 -18.80
CA GLY A 127 15.11 -9.17 -18.97
C GLY A 127 15.93 -7.90 -19.18
N GLU A 128 15.32 -6.74 -19.42
CA GLU A 128 16.04 -5.46 -19.37
C GLU A 128 16.13 -4.97 -17.93
N LYS A 129 17.30 -4.50 -17.51
CA LYS A 129 17.51 -3.92 -16.19
C LYS A 129 17.01 -2.48 -16.16
N ALA A 130 16.16 -2.15 -15.22
CA ALA A 130 15.83 -0.78 -14.88
C ALA A 130 16.97 -0.12 -14.11
N GLU A 131 16.96 1.20 -14.01
CA GLU A 131 17.85 1.92 -13.10
C GLU A 131 17.65 1.43 -11.66
N SER A 132 18.74 1.33 -10.90
CA SER A 132 18.69 0.82 -9.53
C SER A 132 17.79 1.68 -8.64
N ILE A 133 17.02 1.03 -7.76
CA ILE A 133 16.18 1.71 -6.76
C ILE A 133 17.01 2.65 -5.88
N HIS A 134 18.28 2.34 -5.64
CA HIS A 134 19.19 3.13 -4.82
C HIS A 134 19.64 4.44 -5.48
N LEU A 135 19.38 4.59 -6.78
CA LEU A 135 19.58 5.84 -7.53
C LEU A 135 18.29 6.65 -7.65
N SER A 136 17.17 6.10 -7.21
CA SER A 136 15.89 6.80 -7.20
C SER A 136 15.82 7.83 -6.06
N TYR A 137 14.96 8.84 -6.23
CA TYR A 137 14.72 9.81 -5.17
C TYR A 137 13.90 9.19 -4.03
N TRP A 138 14.14 9.72 -2.82
CA TRP A 138 13.33 9.38 -1.66
C TRP A 138 11.86 9.81 -1.90
N PRO A 139 10.88 8.93 -1.63
CA PRO A 139 9.48 9.26 -1.86
C PRO A 139 8.98 10.30 -0.86
N PHE A 140 8.06 11.15 -1.29
CA PHE A 140 7.49 12.20 -0.46
C PHE A 140 6.04 11.91 -0.09
N ALA A 141 5.71 12.13 1.17
CA ALA A 141 4.33 12.08 1.63
C ALA A 141 3.51 13.23 1.03
N SER A 142 2.35 12.92 0.47
CA SER A 142 1.41 13.92 -0.06
C SER A 142 0.18 13.98 0.83
N GLU A 143 -0.08 15.15 1.43
CA GLU A 143 -1.27 15.40 2.26
C GLU A 143 -2.58 15.18 1.48
N LYS A 144 -2.55 15.33 0.16
CA LYS A 144 -3.72 15.12 -0.71
C LYS A 144 -4.33 13.72 -0.57
N TYR A 145 -3.50 12.71 -0.27
CA TYR A 145 -3.95 11.33 -0.14
C TYR A 145 -4.32 10.95 1.30
N ILE A 146 -3.95 11.76 2.29
CA ILE A 146 -4.20 11.44 3.70
C ILE A 146 -5.64 11.81 4.06
N ASP A 147 -6.48 10.79 4.18
CA ASP A 147 -7.86 10.90 4.65
C ASP A 147 -7.96 10.26 6.05
N GLN A 148 -7.84 11.09 7.07
CA GLN A 148 -7.84 10.65 8.46
C GLN A 148 -9.16 9.99 8.84
N GLN A 149 -10.29 10.53 8.37
CA GLN A 149 -11.60 9.98 8.68
C GLN A 149 -11.74 8.56 8.11
N LEU A 150 -11.41 8.37 6.83
CA LEU A 150 -11.46 7.05 6.19
C LEU A 150 -10.54 6.02 6.88
N MET A 151 -9.34 6.45 7.30
CA MET A 151 -8.40 5.58 8.02
C MET A 151 -8.97 5.14 9.38
N GLU A 152 -9.62 6.04 10.13
CA GLU A 152 -10.25 5.74 11.41
C GLU A 152 -11.46 4.82 11.25
N GLU A 153 -12.31 5.07 10.27
CA GLU A 153 -13.48 4.23 9.94
C GLU A 153 -13.03 2.79 9.62
N ILE A 154 -12.06 2.62 8.73
CA ILE A 154 -11.55 1.29 8.38
C ILE A 154 -10.84 0.63 9.57
N THR A 155 -10.12 1.38 10.38
CA THR A 155 -9.50 0.87 11.61
C THR A 155 -10.56 0.35 12.57
N THR A 156 -11.66 1.05 12.73
CA THR A 156 -12.81 0.64 13.57
C THR A 156 -13.44 -0.63 13.05
N VAL A 157 -13.69 -0.71 11.74
CA VAL A 157 -14.22 -1.93 11.09
C VAL A 157 -13.28 -3.12 11.28
N ARG A 158 -11.96 -2.91 11.12
CA ARG A 158 -10.96 -3.97 11.32
C ARG A 158 -10.94 -4.47 12.77
N LYS A 159 -11.02 -3.58 13.75
CA LYS A 159 -11.13 -3.94 15.18
C LYS A 159 -12.40 -4.76 15.45
N ALA A 160 -13.54 -4.33 14.92
CA ALA A 160 -14.81 -5.05 15.05
C ALA A 160 -14.75 -6.46 14.46
N ILE A 161 -14.19 -6.62 13.26
CA ILE A 161 -14.01 -7.92 12.63
C ILE A 161 -13.06 -8.82 13.44
N LYS A 162 -11.93 -8.27 13.91
CA LYS A 162 -10.97 -9.02 14.73
C LYS A 162 -11.63 -9.53 16.01
N LEU A 163 -12.42 -8.69 16.68
CA LEU A 163 -13.16 -9.05 17.89
C LEU A 163 -14.21 -10.13 17.60
N ALA A 164 -14.99 -9.98 16.52
CA ALA A 164 -15.99 -10.97 16.13
C ALA A 164 -15.34 -12.34 15.82
N LEU A 165 -14.22 -12.37 15.14
CA LEU A 165 -13.46 -13.61 14.86
C LEU A 165 -12.90 -14.22 16.15
N PHE A 166 -12.41 -13.41 17.07
CA PHE A 166 -11.93 -13.86 18.38
C PHE A 166 -13.07 -14.52 19.20
N ILE A 167 -14.24 -13.88 19.27
CA ILE A 167 -15.42 -14.42 19.97
C ILE A 167 -15.86 -15.74 19.33
N ARG A 168 -15.89 -15.83 18.00
CA ARG A 168 -16.20 -17.09 17.29
C ARG A 168 -15.20 -18.20 17.65
N SER A 169 -13.92 -17.89 17.63
CA SER A 169 -12.86 -18.83 17.97
C SER A 169 -13.00 -19.34 19.41
N LYS A 170 -13.24 -18.41 20.37
CA LYS A 170 -13.45 -18.74 21.78
C LYS A 170 -14.64 -19.67 22.00
N ASN A 171 -15.71 -19.49 21.21
CA ASN A 171 -16.95 -20.30 21.30
C ASN A 171 -16.94 -21.50 20.32
N LYS A 172 -15.82 -21.80 19.69
CA LYS A 172 -15.68 -22.91 18.71
C LYS A 172 -16.68 -22.84 17.54
N ILE A 173 -17.12 -21.63 17.18
CA ILE A 173 -18.04 -21.39 16.06
C ILE A 173 -17.23 -21.24 14.78
N ALA A 174 -17.48 -22.08 13.78
CA ALA A 174 -16.79 -22.01 12.50
C ALA A 174 -17.03 -20.65 11.81
N VAL A 175 -16.01 -20.10 11.18
CA VAL A 175 -16.10 -18.81 10.46
C VAL A 175 -17.17 -18.84 9.35
N LYS A 176 -17.38 -20.00 8.72
CA LYS A 176 -18.38 -20.22 7.67
C LYS A 176 -19.83 -20.36 8.19
N GLN A 177 -20.01 -20.55 9.49
CA GLN A 177 -21.36 -20.68 10.06
C GLN A 177 -22.06 -19.32 10.09
N PRO A 178 -23.22 -19.16 9.44
CA PRO A 178 -23.97 -17.92 9.48
C PRO A 178 -24.52 -17.66 10.90
N LEU A 179 -24.53 -16.41 11.32
CA LEU A 179 -25.14 -15.94 12.56
C LEU A 179 -26.17 -14.86 12.23
N GLN A 180 -27.28 -14.83 12.98
CA GLN A 180 -28.40 -13.91 12.73
C GLN A 180 -28.07 -12.46 13.07
N LYS A 181 -27.27 -12.23 14.11
CA LYS A 181 -26.94 -10.87 14.60
C LYS A 181 -25.48 -10.73 14.98
N LEU A 182 -24.93 -9.55 14.70
CA LEU A 182 -23.70 -9.04 15.28
C LEU A 182 -24.06 -7.77 16.06
N GLY A 183 -23.96 -7.80 17.38
CA GLY A 183 -24.11 -6.63 18.23
C GLY A 183 -22.73 -6.01 18.46
N LEU A 184 -22.56 -4.73 18.14
CA LEU A 184 -21.39 -3.93 18.47
C LEU A 184 -21.82 -2.85 19.47
N LYS A 185 -21.11 -2.79 20.60
CA LYS A 185 -21.22 -1.65 21.51
C LYS A 185 -19.98 -0.80 21.26
N LEU A 186 -20.17 0.30 20.53
CA LEU A 186 -19.15 1.31 20.24
C LEU A 186 -18.97 2.20 21.47
#